data_fa3f29c374ee79b8fcb38ba62dccdbdc
#
_entry.id   fa3f29c374ee79b8fcb38ba62dccdbdc
#
_cell.length_a   1.000
_cell.length_b   1.000
_cell.length_c   1.000
_cell.angle_alpha   90.00
_cell.angle_beta   90.00
_cell.angle_gamma   90.00
#
_symmetry.space_group_name_H-M   'P 1'
#
loop_
_entity.id
_entity.type
_entity.pdbx_description
1 polymer ?
#
loop_
_entity_poly.entity_id
_entity_poly.type
_entity_poly.pdbx_seq_one_letter_code
_entity_poly.pdbx_strand_id
1 'polypeptide(L)'
;MAIGPVQLIVLGFDHPDFHGEIIAELERLRDSDMVRVIDSIAVYKDADGELEVEHLSNLTEQEAIELGSKIGALIGLGVEGEEGMETGAVLGAEQAAADGIQVFAGAEEWDVLGDIPNNSAAALILLEHHWAVPLRDAIARAGGFRIGDGFISPLDLVEIGLLSAEEATDLHAMELPGAAGA
;
A
#
# COMPACT_ATOMS: atom_id res chain seq x y z
N MET A 1 -6.22 -1.33 17.42
CA MET A 1 -5.45 -2.22 16.52
C MET A 1 -3.98 -1.83 16.54
N ALA A 2 -3.06 -2.79 16.65
CA ALA A 2 -1.63 -2.52 16.43
C ALA A 2 -1.39 -2.53 14.93
N ILE A 3 -0.72 -1.50 14.39
CA ILE A 3 -0.37 -1.43 12.97
C ILE A 3 1.05 -1.97 12.73
N GLY A 4 1.22 -2.77 11.67
CA GLY A 4 2.50 -3.26 11.20
C GLY A 4 3.27 -2.23 10.37
N PRO A 5 4.42 -2.59 9.80
CA PRO A 5 5.09 -1.78 8.79
C PRO A 5 4.17 -1.56 7.58
N VAL A 6 4.18 -0.34 7.06
CA VAL A 6 3.39 0.04 5.88
C VAL A 6 4.33 0.27 4.71
N GLN A 7 3.97 -0.27 3.56
CA GLN A 7 4.69 -0.13 2.29
C GLN A 7 3.79 0.51 1.26
N LEU A 8 4.31 1.49 0.52
CA LEU A 8 3.72 2.00 -0.71
C LEU A 8 4.34 1.27 -1.89
N ILE A 9 3.50 0.68 -2.75
CA ILE A 9 3.90 0.11 -4.02
C ILE A 9 3.33 0.99 -5.12
N VAL A 10 4.15 1.35 -6.10
CA VAL A 10 3.76 2.09 -7.30
C VAL A 10 4.03 1.21 -8.50
N LEU A 11 3.01 0.94 -9.27
CA LEU A 11 3.04 0.04 -10.43
C LEU A 11 2.67 0.78 -11.69
N GLY A 12 3.31 0.43 -12.81
CA GLY A 12 2.94 0.87 -14.14
C GLY A 12 2.67 -0.34 -15.05
N PHE A 13 1.70 -0.22 -15.95
CA PHE A 13 1.33 -1.29 -16.88
C PHE A 13 1.20 -0.71 -18.29
N ASP A 14 1.99 -1.22 -19.21
CA ASP A 14 1.86 -0.92 -20.64
C ASP A 14 0.86 -1.88 -21.27
N HIS A 15 -0.20 -1.36 -21.91
CA HIS A 15 -1.25 -2.16 -22.54
C HIS A 15 -1.85 -3.24 -21.61
N PRO A 16 -2.39 -2.86 -20.46
CA PRO A 16 -2.86 -3.82 -19.46
C PRO A 16 -4.03 -4.66 -19.97
N ASP A 17 -4.01 -5.94 -19.64
CA ASP A 17 -5.09 -6.88 -19.86
C ASP A 17 -5.43 -7.56 -18.53
N PHE A 18 -6.22 -6.89 -17.71
CA PHE A 18 -6.51 -7.30 -16.34
C PHE A 18 -7.61 -8.36 -16.29
N HIS A 19 -7.29 -9.53 -15.73
CA HIS A 19 -8.24 -10.62 -15.49
C HIS A 19 -8.58 -10.84 -14.01
N GLY A 20 -8.26 -9.86 -13.15
CA GLY A 20 -8.55 -9.92 -11.72
C GLY A 20 -7.53 -10.74 -10.89
N GLU A 21 -6.44 -11.19 -11.48
CA GLU A 21 -5.44 -12.04 -10.80
C GLU A 21 -4.77 -11.31 -9.63
N ILE A 22 -4.48 -10.01 -9.79
CA ILE A 22 -3.86 -9.18 -8.74
C ILE A 22 -4.80 -9.07 -7.55
N ILE A 23 -6.08 -8.81 -7.78
CA ILE A 23 -7.10 -8.69 -6.74
C ILE A 23 -7.25 -10.02 -6.00
N ALA A 24 -7.35 -11.14 -6.73
CA ALA A 24 -7.46 -12.47 -6.15
C ALA A 24 -6.25 -12.82 -5.26
N GLU A 25 -5.05 -12.40 -5.65
CA GLU A 25 -3.85 -12.62 -4.84
C GLU A 25 -3.82 -11.73 -3.58
N LEU A 26 -4.25 -10.48 -3.68
CA LEU A 26 -4.39 -9.59 -2.53
C LEU A 26 -5.42 -10.11 -1.52
N GLU A 27 -6.55 -10.66 -2.01
CA GLU A 27 -7.55 -11.32 -1.17
C GLU A 27 -6.97 -12.57 -0.48
N ARG A 28 -6.23 -13.40 -1.20
CA ARG A 28 -5.57 -14.57 -0.65
C ARG A 28 -4.58 -14.21 0.47
N LEU A 29 -3.81 -13.16 0.27
CA LEU A 29 -2.85 -12.67 1.28
C LEU A 29 -3.57 -12.11 2.51
N ARG A 30 -4.70 -11.44 2.32
CA ARG A 30 -5.56 -10.98 3.41
C ARG A 30 -6.11 -12.17 4.23
N ASP A 31 -6.66 -13.18 3.56
CA ASP A 31 -7.25 -14.36 4.23
C ASP A 31 -6.22 -15.11 5.07
N SER A 32 -4.95 -15.02 4.72
CA SER A 32 -3.84 -15.56 5.51
C SER A 32 -3.35 -14.63 6.64
N ASP A 33 -3.97 -13.47 6.82
CA ASP A 33 -3.57 -12.41 7.77
C ASP A 33 -2.11 -11.94 7.61
N MET A 34 -1.57 -12.08 6.39
CA MET A 34 -0.19 -11.71 6.08
C MET A 34 -0.05 -10.22 5.79
N VAL A 35 -0.93 -9.72 4.90
CA VAL A 35 -0.97 -8.30 4.53
C VAL A 35 -2.40 -7.79 4.53
N ARG A 36 -2.54 -6.49 4.68
CA ARG A 36 -3.81 -5.77 4.51
C ARG A 36 -3.61 -4.65 3.51
N VAL A 37 -4.55 -4.50 2.58
CA VAL A 37 -4.62 -3.34 1.70
C VAL A 37 -5.32 -2.23 2.47
N ILE A 38 -4.56 -1.24 2.94
CA ILE A 38 -5.11 -0.07 3.62
C ILE A 38 -5.92 0.75 2.64
N ASP A 39 -5.30 1.06 1.50
CA ASP A 39 -5.94 1.78 0.39
C ASP A 39 -5.18 1.46 -0.89
N SER A 40 -5.89 1.49 -2.00
CA SER A 40 -5.27 1.43 -3.32
C SER A 40 -6.08 2.23 -4.32
N ILE A 41 -5.39 2.80 -5.28
CA ILE A 41 -5.98 3.45 -6.44
C ILE A 41 -5.38 2.82 -7.70
N ALA A 42 -6.26 2.44 -8.62
CA ALA A 42 -5.88 2.04 -9.96
C ALA A 42 -6.46 3.05 -10.96
N VAL A 43 -5.63 3.51 -11.87
CA VAL A 43 -5.98 4.47 -12.91
C VAL A 43 -5.68 3.84 -14.25
N TYR A 44 -6.70 3.74 -15.08
CA TYR A 44 -6.56 3.33 -16.47
C TYR A 44 -6.81 4.52 -17.40
N LYS A 45 -5.96 4.71 -18.40
CA LYS A 45 -6.13 5.70 -19.45
C LYS A 45 -6.32 4.98 -20.78
N ASP A 46 -7.49 5.15 -21.37
CA ASP A 46 -7.84 4.51 -22.61
C ASP A 46 -7.13 5.10 -23.85
N ALA A 47 -7.47 4.59 -25.06
CA ALA A 47 -6.90 5.07 -26.33
C ALA A 47 -7.27 6.52 -26.65
N ASP A 48 -8.41 6.99 -26.18
CA ASP A 48 -8.94 8.32 -26.39
C ASP A 48 -8.45 9.33 -25.35
N GLY A 49 -7.76 8.82 -24.30
CA GLY A 49 -7.19 9.60 -23.20
C GLY A 49 -8.17 9.85 -22.08
N GLU A 50 -9.30 9.12 -22.03
CA GLU A 50 -10.23 9.15 -20.90
C GLU A 50 -9.66 8.35 -19.74
N LEU A 51 -9.85 8.86 -18.51
CA LEU A 51 -9.36 8.24 -17.28
C LEU A 51 -10.49 7.50 -16.58
N GLU A 52 -10.24 6.24 -16.24
CA GLU A 52 -11.04 5.44 -15.33
C GLU A 52 -10.24 5.23 -14.03
N VAL A 53 -10.85 5.56 -12.91
CA VAL A 53 -10.21 5.51 -11.59
C VAL A 53 -10.99 4.58 -10.69
N GLU A 54 -10.33 3.60 -10.12
CA GLU A 54 -10.90 2.67 -9.14
C GLU A 54 -10.17 2.74 -7.81
N HIS A 55 -10.93 2.78 -6.73
CA HIS A 55 -10.44 2.66 -5.35
C HIS A 55 -10.77 1.29 -4.78
N LEU A 56 -9.81 0.69 -4.09
CA LEU A 56 -9.99 -0.58 -3.39
C LEU A 56 -9.31 -0.53 -2.02
N SER A 57 -10.07 -0.89 -0.99
CA SER A 57 -9.54 -1.23 0.34
C SER A 57 -10.08 -2.59 0.75
N ASN A 58 -9.29 -3.42 1.43
CA ASN A 58 -9.72 -4.69 1.97
C ASN A 58 -9.80 -4.70 3.51
N LEU A 59 -9.79 -3.52 4.13
CA LEU A 59 -10.06 -3.37 5.55
C LEU A 59 -11.53 -3.70 5.83
N THR A 60 -11.78 -4.35 6.96
CA THR A 60 -13.13 -4.42 7.52
C THR A 60 -13.56 -3.04 8.00
N GLU A 61 -14.87 -2.79 8.09
CA GLU A 61 -15.41 -1.54 8.63
C GLU A 61 -14.79 -1.19 9.99
N GLN A 62 -14.64 -2.16 10.89
CA GLN A 62 -14.04 -1.94 12.19
C GLN A 62 -12.56 -1.56 12.10
N GLU A 63 -11.79 -2.19 11.23
CA GLU A 63 -10.38 -1.84 10.99
C GLU A 63 -10.24 -0.45 10.40
N ALA A 64 -11.12 -0.08 9.48
CA ALA A 64 -11.16 1.25 8.90
C ALA A 64 -11.46 2.32 9.98
N ILE A 65 -12.46 2.10 10.81
CA ILE A 65 -12.82 3.00 11.93
C ILE A 65 -11.64 3.15 12.91
N GLU A 66 -11.01 2.06 13.32
CA GLU A 66 -9.86 2.14 14.24
C GLU A 66 -8.67 2.87 13.63
N LEU A 67 -8.40 2.65 12.34
CA LEU A 67 -7.32 3.33 11.63
C LEU A 67 -7.63 4.81 11.44
N GLY A 68 -8.84 5.15 11.01
CA GLY A 68 -9.33 6.51 10.85
C GLY A 68 -9.27 7.31 12.16
N SER A 69 -9.68 6.68 13.27
CA SER A 69 -9.56 7.27 14.59
C SER A 69 -8.11 7.64 14.94
N LYS A 70 -7.15 6.76 14.65
CA LYS A 70 -5.73 7.01 14.92
C LYS A 70 -5.16 8.12 14.04
N ILE A 71 -5.49 8.09 12.76
CA ILE A 71 -5.06 9.14 11.81
C ILE A 71 -5.63 10.49 12.24
N GLY A 72 -6.93 10.53 12.53
CA GLY A 72 -7.60 11.73 13.01
C GLY A 72 -7.01 12.27 14.33
N ALA A 73 -6.70 11.37 15.27
CA ALA A 73 -6.03 11.74 16.51
C ALA A 73 -4.65 12.40 16.27
N LEU A 74 -3.86 11.83 15.37
CA LEU A 74 -2.54 12.38 15.04
C LEU A 74 -2.63 13.74 14.34
N ILE A 75 -3.61 13.91 13.44
CA ILE A 75 -3.88 15.20 12.79
C ILE A 75 -4.32 16.22 13.82
N GLY A 76 -5.29 15.87 14.68
CA GLY A 76 -5.79 16.75 15.73
C GLY A 76 -4.71 17.17 16.71
N LEU A 77 -3.84 16.22 17.10
CA LEU A 77 -2.66 16.51 17.94
C LEU A 77 -1.71 17.52 17.27
N GLY A 78 -1.49 17.38 15.96
CA GLY A 78 -0.63 18.29 15.20
C GLY A 78 -1.20 19.69 15.01
N VAL A 79 -2.54 19.85 15.02
CA VAL A 79 -3.24 21.13 14.78
C VAL A 79 -3.53 21.87 16.08
N GLU A 80 -4.08 21.19 17.09
CA GLU A 80 -4.61 21.77 18.32
C GLU A 80 -3.98 21.18 19.60
N GLY A 81 -2.93 20.35 19.47
CA GLY A 81 -2.30 19.71 20.61
C GLY A 81 -3.18 18.61 21.24
N GLU A 82 -3.00 18.39 22.55
CA GLU A 82 -3.71 17.28 23.24
C GLU A 82 -5.25 17.43 23.19
N GLU A 83 -5.78 18.65 23.18
CA GLU A 83 -7.22 18.90 23.10
C GLU A 83 -7.79 18.50 21.72
N GLY A 84 -7.02 18.72 20.65
CA GLY A 84 -7.40 18.33 19.29
C GLY A 84 -7.33 16.81 19.04
N MET A 85 -6.55 16.09 19.84
CA MET A 85 -6.35 14.65 19.64
C MET A 85 -7.66 13.85 19.82
N GLU A 86 -8.45 14.15 20.86
CA GLU A 86 -9.72 13.44 21.12
C GLU A 86 -10.78 13.78 20.03
N THR A 87 -10.90 15.05 19.70
CA THR A 87 -11.82 15.52 18.64
C THR A 87 -11.43 14.91 17.28
N GLY A 88 -10.16 14.94 16.95
CA GLY A 88 -9.63 14.35 15.73
C GLY A 88 -9.86 12.85 15.66
N ALA A 89 -9.70 12.12 16.77
CA ALA A 89 -9.98 10.68 16.83
C ALA A 89 -11.45 10.36 16.50
N VAL A 90 -12.38 11.13 17.04
CA VAL A 90 -13.82 10.94 16.78
C VAL A 90 -14.15 11.24 15.32
N LEU A 91 -13.70 12.39 14.80
CA LEU A 91 -13.94 12.77 13.41
C LEU A 91 -13.34 11.77 12.41
N GLY A 92 -12.13 11.29 12.67
CA GLY A 92 -11.49 10.30 11.82
C GLY A 92 -12.19 8.94 11.84
N ALA A 93 -12.75 8.55 12.99
CA ALA A 93 -13.56 7.34 13.11
C ALA A 93 -14.88 7.46 12.34
N GLU A 94 -15.59 8.60 12.48
CA GLU A 94 -16.83 8.86 11.78
C GLU A 94 -16.66 8.92 10.26
N GLN A 95 -15.60 9.57 9.78
CA GLN A 95 -15.27 9.62 8.37
C GLN A 95 -15.00 8.23 7.82
N ALA A 96 -14.17 7.44 8.51
CA ALA A 96 -13.84 6.08 8.09
C ALA A 96 -15.03 5.12 8.13
N ALA A 97 -16.01 5.36 9.04
CA ALA A 97 -17.25 4.58 9.08
C ALA A 97 -18.18 4.91 7.89
N ALA A 98 -18.16 6.16 7.41
CA ALA A 98 -19.00 6.61 6.31
C ALA A 98 -18.44 6.20 4.93
N ASP A 99 -17.14 6.44 4.72
CA ASP A 99 -16.52 6.39 3.39
C ASP A 99 -15.36 5.39 3.30
N GLY A 100 -15.04 4.69 4.40
CA GLY A 100 -13.83 3.86 4.50
C GLY A 100 -12.56 4.69 4.66
N ILE A 101 -11.41 4.04 4.54
CA ILE A 101 -10.12 4.74 4.48
C ILE A 101 -9.82 5.06 3.03
N GLN A 102 -9.60 6.34 2.76
CA GLN A 102 -9.22 6.86 1.44
C GLN A 102 -7.97 7.74 1.59
N VAL A 103 -6.81 7.09 1.68
CA VAL A 103 -5.52 7.79 1.78
C VAL A 103 -5.23 8.54 0.48
N PHE A 104 -5.67 7.99 -0.64
CA PHE A 104 -5.51 8.55 -1.97
C PHE A 104 -6.73 9.37 -2.43
N ALA A 105 -7.57 9.85 -1.50
CA ALA A 105 -8.71 10.71 -1.84
C ALA A 105 -8.23 11.95 -2.62
N GLY A 106 -8.94 12.27 -3.71
CA GLY A 106 -8.57 13.38 -4.60
C GLY A 106 -7.37 13.08 -5.51
N ALA A 107 -6.92 11.83 -5.58
CA ALA A 107 -5.84 11.46 -6.49
C ALA A 107 -6.19 11.70 -7.96
N GLU A 108 -7.46 11.64 -8.33
CA GLU A 108 -7.97 11.98 -9.66
C GLU A 108 -7.69 13.43 -10.08
N GLU A 109 -7.42 14.32 -9.11
CA GLU A 109 -7.04 15.71 -9.35
C GLU A 109 -5.51 15.88 -9.47
N TRP A 110 -4.73 14.81 -9.32
CA TRP A 110 -3.29 14.91 -9.39
C TRP A 110 -2.81 15.13 -10.83
N ASP A 111 -2.00 16.16 -11.04
CA ASP A 111 -1.43 16.48 -12.35
C ASP A 111 -0.66 15.31 -12.98
N VAL A 112 -0.09 14.44 -12.14
CA VAL A 112 0.67 13.26 -12.59
C VAL A 112 -0.18 12.25 -13.38
N LEU A 113 -1.50 12.23 -13.20
CA LEU A 113 -2.39 11.36 -13.97
C LEU A 113 -2.44 11.77 -15.45
N GLY A 114 -2.18 13.05 -15.74
CA GLY A 114 -2.06 13.54 -17.10
C GLY A 114 -0.87 12.93 -17.86
N ASP A 115 0.19 12.59 -17.16
CA ASP A 115 1.43 12.04 -17.72
C ASP A 115 1.35 10.52 -18.00
N ILE A 116 0.29 9.84 -17.55
CA ILE A 116 0.05 8.42 -17.87
C ILE A 116 -0.17 8.31 -19.39
N PRO A 117 0.57 7.47 -20.12
CA PRO A 117 0.37 7.26 -21.55
C PRO A 117 -1.02 6.69 -21.87
N ASN A 118 -1.54 6.94 -23.06
CA ASN A 118 -2.76 6.30 -23.54
C ASN A 118 -2.56 4.78 -23.65
N ASN A 119 -3.61 4.00 -23.41
CA ASN A 119 -3.62 2.52 -23.32
C ASN A 119 -2.67 1.99 -22.25
N SER A 120 -2.52 2.69 -21.14
CA SER A 120 -1.73 2.23 -20.01
C SER A 120 -2.48 2.40 -18.70
N ALA A 121 -1.96 1.79 -17.64
CA ALA A 121 -2.48 1.95 -16.31
C ALA A 121 -1.37 2.20 -15.30
N ALA A 122 -1.73 2.82 -14.20
CA ALA A 122 -0.90 2.93 -13.02
C ALA A 122 -1.69 2.49 -11.79
N ALA A 123 -1.00 1.97 -10.79
CA ALA A 123 -1.61 1.65 -9.51
C ALA A 123 -0.70 2.07 -8.35
N LEU A 124 -1.32 2.60 -7.30
CA LEU A 124 -0.69 2.83 -6.02
C LEU A 124 -1.38 1.95 -5.00
N ILE A 125 -0.61 1.18 -4.24
CA ILE A 125 -1.13 0.24 -3.25
C ILE A 125 -0.42 0.50 -1.93
N LEU A 126 -1.19 0.79 -0.90
CA LEU A 126 -0.69 0.96 0.46
C LEU A 126 -0.98 -0.31 1.26
N LEU A 127 0.07 -1.06 1.55
CA LEU A 127 0.01 -2.34 2.23
C LEU A 127 0.51 -2.26 3.67
N GLU A 128 -0.22 -2.84 4.60
CA GLU A 128 0.27 -3.17 5.94
C GLU A 128 0.81 -4.59 5.98
N HIS A 129 2.04 -4.76 6.43
CA HIS A 129 2.64 -6.07 6.73
C HIS A 129 2.18 -6.55 8.11
N HIS A 130 0.97 -7.10 8.20
CA HIS A 130 0.35 -7.46 9.46
C HIS A 130 1.10 -8.56 10.21
N TRP A 131 1.70 -9.51 9.49
CA TRP A 131 2.53 -10.58 10.06
C TRP A 131 3.67 -10.07 10.96
N ALA A 132 4.14 -8.83 10.73
CA ALA A 132 5.25 -8.26 11.52
C ALA A 132 4.82 -7.78 12.92
N VAL A 133 3.52 -7.59 13.17
CA VAL A 133 3.01 -7.11 14.47
C VAL A 133 3.39 -8.05 15.61
N PRO A 134 3.05 -9.36 15.58
CA PRO A 134 3.39 -10.27 16.69
C PRO A 134 4.90 -10.43 16.87
N LEU A 135 5.69 -10.39 15.80
CA LEU A 135 7.16 -10.42 15.87
C LEU A 135 7.71 -9.18 16.58
N ARG A 136 7.28 -7.99 16.17
CA ARG A 136 7.66 -6.72 16.82
C ARG A 136 7.33 -6.74 18.31
N ASP A 137 6.13 -7.18 18.66
CA ASP A 137 5.67 -7.21 20.04
C ASP A 137 6.46 -8.23 20.87
N ALA A 138 6.86 -9.36 20.29
CA ALA A 138 7.73 -10.34 20.94
C ALA A 138 9.15 -9.76 21.17
N ILE A 139 9.71 -9.05 20.18
CA ILE A 139 11.01 -8.36 20.31
C ILE A 139 10.96 -7.32 21.44
N ALA A 140 9.90 -6.51 21.47
CA ALA A 140 9.72 -5.49 22.50
C ALA A 140 9.61 -6.11 23.90
N ARG A 141 8.87 -7.20 24.06
CA ARG A 141 8.79 -7.93 25.35
C ARG A 141 10.14 -8.49 25.79
N ALA A 142 11.00 -8.84 24.86
CA ALA A 142 12.36 -9.30 25.14
C ALA A 142 13.35 -8.17 25.41
N GLY A 143 12.91 -6.90 25.43
CA GLY A 143 13.76 -5.72 25.62
C GLY A 143 14.50 -5.29 24.36
N GLY A 144 14.15 -5.85 23.21
CA GLY A 144 14.73 -5.46 21.92
C GLY A 144 14.08 -4.20 21.35
N PHE A 145 14.80 -3.52 20.47
CA PHE A 145 14.32 -2.37 19.71
C PHE A 145 14.89 -2.41 18.29
N ARG A 146 14.17 -1.74 17.35
CA ARG A 146 14.59 -1.66 15.97
C ARG A 146 15.70 -0.63 15.79
N ILE A 147 16.79 -1.05 15.15
CA ILE A 147 17.91 -0.17 14.79
C ILE A 147 17.73 0.33 13.36
N GLY A 148 17.25 -0.53 12.45
CA GLY A 148 16.98 -0.19 11.05
C GLY A 148 16.11 -1.24 10.40
N ASP A 149 15.56 -0.90 9.25
CA ASP A 149 14.83 -1.80 8.36
C ASP A 149 14.96 -1.32 6.91
N GLY A 150 14.71 -2.22 5.97
CA GLY A 150 14.76 -1.94 4.54
C GLY A 150 14.55 -3.19 3.72
N PHE A 151 14.34 -3.01 2.42
CA PHE A 151 14.40 -4.09 1.45
C PHE A 151 15.84 -4.25 0.98
N ILE A 152 16.29 -5.51 0.89
CA ILE A 152 17.63 -5.83 0.42
C ILE A 152 17.57 -5.99 -1.10
N SER A 153 18.47 -5.33 -1.81
CA SER A 153 18.57 -5.43 -3.27
C SER A 153 18.82 -6.89 -3.71
N PRO A 154 18.19 -7.37 -4.82
CA PRO A 154 18.53 -8.65 -5.40
C PRO A 154 20.02 -8.82 -5.67
N LEU A 155 20.75 -7.76 -6.05
CA LEU A 155 22.19 -7.80 -6.27
C LEU A 155 22.98 -8.07 -4.98
N ASP A 156 22.57 -7.45 -3.85
CA ASP A 156 23.17 -7.72 -2.55
C ASP A 156 22.91 -9.17 -2.10
N LEU A 157 21.72 -9.71 -2.44
CA LEU A 157 21.38 -11.11 -2.16
C LEU A 157 22.24 -12.09 -2.97
N VAL A 158 22.64 -11.73 -4.19
CA VAL A 158 23.64 -12.49 -4.98
C VAL A 158 24.99 -12.46 -4.31
N GLU A 159 25.45 -11.28 -3.85
CA GLU A 159 26.75 -11.12 -3.22
C GLU A 159 26.90 -11.98 -1.96
N ILE A 160 25.85 -12.11 -1.17
CA ILE A 160 25.85 -12.95 0.04
C ILE A 160 25.42 -14.41 -0.23
N GLY A 161 25.19 -14.79 -1.49
CA GLY A 161 24.93 -16.17 -1.91
C GLY A 161 23.51 -16.68 -1.61
N LEU A 162 22.54 -15.80 -1.37
CA LEU A 162 21.12 -16.16 -1.19
C LEU A 162 20.34 -16.24 -2.50
N LEU A 163 20.82 -15.60 -3.56
CA LEU A 163 20.29 -15.68 -4.92
C LEU A 163 21.40 -16.03 -5.89
N SER A 164 21.05 -16.72 -6.96
CA SER A 164 21.91 -16.83 -8.15
C SER A 164 21.83 -15.56 -8.99
N ALA A 165 22.83 -15.33 -9.84
CA ALA A 165 22.82 -14.20 -10.77
C ALA A 165 21.67 -14.29 -11.80
N GLU A 166 21.21 -15.50 -12.14
CA GLU A 166 20.09 -15.76 -13.03
C GLU A 166 18.78 -15.32 -12.36
N GLU A 167 18.51 -15.78 -11.13
CA GLU A 167 17.32 -15.37 -10.35
C GLU A 167 17.28 -13.87 -10.09
N ALA A 168 18.42 -13.23 -9.82
CA ALA A 168 18.49 -11.77 -9.63
C ALA A 168 18.20 -11.02 -10.94
N THR A 169 18.59 -11.56 -12.09
CA THR A 169 18.31 -10.98 -13.40
C THR A 169 16.82 -11.06 -13.70
N ASP A 170 16.18 -12.19 -13.40
CA ASP A 170 14.73 -12.37 -13.58
C ASP A 170 13.93 -11.43 -12.70
N LEU A 171 14.31 -11.29 -11.43
CA LEU A 171 13.67 -10.33 -10.51
C LEU A 171 13.83 -8.88 -10.99
N HIS A 172 15.03 -8.51 -11.45
CA HIS A 172 15.28 -7.17 -11.96
C HIS A 172 14.52 -6.87 -13.26
N ALA A 173 14.34 -7.89 -14.11
CA ALA A 173 13.53 -7.74 -15.32
C ALA A 173 12.07 -7.42 -15.01
N MET A 174 11.52 -7.90 -13.89
CA MET A 174 10.16 -7.58 -13.44
C MET A 174 10.01 -6.12 -12.96
N GLU A 175 11.12 -5.45 -12.66
CA GLU A 175 11.13 -4.03 -12.23
C GLU A 175 11.27 -3.06 -13.40
N LEU A 176 11.48 -3.54 -14.63
CA LEU A 176 11.68 -2.70 -15.80
C LEU A 176 10.45 -2.67 -16.70
N PRO A 177 10.08 -1.48 -17.25
CA PRO A 177 8.99 -1.37 -18.21
C PRO A 177 9.25 -2.27 -19.44
N GLY A 178 8.23 -3.02 -19.86
CA GLY A 178 8.26 -3.79 -21.10
C GLY A 178 8.86 -5.21 -21.01
N ALA A 179 9.20 -5.72 -19.83
CA ALA A 179 9.78 -7.07 -19.68
C ALA A 179 8.75 -8.22 -19.75
N ALA A 180 7.47 -7.93 -19.64
CA ALA A 180 6.39 -8.93 -19.59
C ALA A 180 5.90 -9.44 -20.96
N GLY A 181 6.59 -9.19 -22.05
CA GLY A 181 6.15 -9.47 -23.42
C GLY A 181 7.19 -10.09 -24.37
N ALA A 182 8.24 -10.75 -23.89
CA ALA A 182 9.22 -11.42 -24.73
C ALA A 182 9.13 -12.95 -24.59
#